data_9aa7c73f20b1febf98bb98a0d09b9395
#
_entry.id   9aa7c73f20b1febf98bb98a0d09b9395
#
_cell.length_a   1.000
_cell.length_b   1.000
_cell.length_c   1.000
_cell.angle_alpha   90.00
_cell.angle_beta   90.00
_cell.angle_gamma   90.00
#
_symmetry.space_group_name_H-M   'P 1'
#
loop_
_entity.id
_entity.type
_entity.pdbx_description
1 polymer ?
#
loop_
_entity_poly.entity_id
_entity_poly.type
_entity_poly.pdbx_seq_one_letter_code
_entity_poly.pdbx_strand_id
1 'polypeptide(L)'
;MAKRRQQVQEERELTRKEVRLRARTRERNRRLFIGAGTAIGLALVIVIVGAVIQFVVRPNSAIATVGEERIITRDFWQRMRFERWQLQNQLAQMQQLQAQFGQNLFSAQISQLQSTLASNAALGIQVLDRMIDETVIRQQAAARGITVDEAEIDAALREEIANGRGAVTEPQATETAEAGVNATATAASWTPTPTPTLNVSAITTTAGTTATEGLTDTEVPTPAPPATAAIISETGYTEGLATLTENLSAAGGLTIEQYREIIRTRLLTEKLQVAVTEDQVQATEEQVHARHILIAIREPETPSDTITDTAEITTVTPLTSLGGISATDMVTGAEPVTATASVTATADITGASELTATDSAVTATEDIATATSVTSTDETTATANVTATTPVTGAAALTGTSAITNTAEVTATASPTSTVTPDPTAPRTDAEALALAQELRQRLLEGEDFSTLAAQYSDDPGSGANGGDLGWFGKGRMVAEFETAAFSLPLNEVSEPIKTQYGYHLIEVLERDTERPKPEAQLEQERQAAFQTWLNEQKTATYIERPNDLPSLLPPGLD
;
A
#
# COMPACT_ATOMS: atom_id res chain seq x y z
N MET A 1 30.78 -66.84 -71.82
CA MET A 1 30.58 -68.17 -71.16
C MET A 1 30.99 -68.08 -69.71
N ALA A 2 30.03 -67.81 -68.81
CA ALA A 2 30.25 -67.70 -67.38
C ALA A 2 29.84 -69.00 -66.72
N LYS A 3 30.74 -69.68 -66.04
CA LYS A 3 30.55 -70.93 -65.34
C LYS A 3 29.62 -70.70 -64.13
N ARG A 4 28.42 -71.23 -64.19
CA ARG A 4 27.51 -71.40 -63.06
C ARG A 4 28.08 -72.55 -62.22
N ARG A 5 28.79 -72.26 -61.19
CA ARG A 5 29.11 -73.25 -60.13
C ARG A 5 27.90 -73.33 -59.21
N GLN A 6 27.13 -74.37 -59.39
CA GLN A 6 26.21 -74.88 -58.42
C GLN A 6 27.02 -75.37 -57.24
N GLN A 7 26.92 -74.74 -56.12
CA GLN A 7 27.30 -75.31 -54.82
C GLN A 7 26.21 -76.33 -54.44
N VAL A 8 26.49 -77.55 -54.71
CA VAL A 8 25.78 -78.68 -54.08
C VAL A 8 26.14 -78.60 -52.61
N GLN A 9 25.24 -78.10 -51.78
CA GLN A 9 25.34 -78.28 -50.35
C GLN A 9 25.19 -79.75 -50.07
N GLU A 10 26.27 -80.50 -49.79
CA GLU A 10 26.21 -81.82 -49.17
C GLU A 10 25.33 -81.73 -47.95
N GLU A 11 24.15 -82.36 -47.99
CA GLU A 11 23.35 -82.62 -46.83
C GLU A 11 24.09 -83.62 -45.97
N ARG A 12 24.90 -83.09 -45.06
CA ARG A 12 25.61 -83.82 -44.03
C ARG A 12 24.49 -84.46 -43.15
N GLU A 13 24.32 -85.80 -43.29
CA GLU A 13 23.40 -86.50 -42.41
C GLU A 13 23.84 -86.26 -40.97
N LEU A 14 22.98 -85.53 -40.24
CA LEU A 14 23.23 -85.13 -38.86
C LEU A 14 23.25 -86.37 -37.98
N THR A 15 24.30 -86.57 -37.26
CA THR A 15 24.45 -87.70 -36.28
C THR A 15 23.31 -87.60 -35.25
N ARG A 16 22.83 -88.75 -34.75
CA ARG A 16 21.77 -88.86 -33.74
C ARG A 16 22.00 -87.91 -32.53
N LYS A 17 23.26 -87.60 -32.24
CA LYS A 17 23.68 -86.74 -31.16
C LYS A 17 23.46 -85.23 -31.51
N GLU A 18 23.73 -84.87 -32.75
CA GLU A 18 23.49 -83.47 -33.26
C GLU A 18 22.00 -83.18 -33.43
N VAL A 19 21.20 -84.17 -33.86
CA VAL A 19 19.74 -84.05 -33.94
C VAL A 19 19.16 -83.76 -32.52
N ARG A 20 19.62 -84.56 -31.51
CA ARG A 20 19.17 -84.34 -30.13
C ARG A 20 19.67 -82.98 -29.54
N LEU A 21 20.85 -82.51 -29.86
CA LEU A 21 21.36 -81.24 -29.46
C LEU A 21 20.57 -80.10 -30.13
N ARG A 22 20.32 -80.18 -31.45
CA ARG A 22 19.48 -79.18 -32.18
C ARG A 22 18.03 -79.18 -31.67
N ALA A 23 17.46 -80.32 -31.34
CA ALA A 23 16.13 -80.41 -30.74
C ALA A 23 16.10 -79.71 -29.37
N ARG A 24 17.06 -79.99 -28.48
CA ARG A 24 17.19 -79.31 -27.16
C ARG A 24 17.45 -77.81 -27.29
N THR A 25 18.26 -77.40 -28.28
CA THR A 25 18.51 -75.99 -28.53
C THR A 25 17.26 -75.29 -29.10
N ARG A 26 16.52 -75.95 -30.01
CA ARG A 26 15.23 -75.44 -30.50
C ARG A 26 14.21 -75.31 -29.38
N GLU A 27 14.06 -76.28 -28.49
CA GLU A 27 13.14 -76.21 -27.35
C GLU A 27 13.56 -75.12 -26.36
N ARG A 28 14.88 -75.00 -26.05
CA ARG A 28 15.40 -73.96 -25.19
C ARG A 28 15.17 -72.57 -25.81
N ASN A 29 15.46 -72.40 -27.10
CA ASN A 29 15.24 -71.13 -27.79
C ASN A 29 13.76 -70.83 -27.90
N ARG A 30 12.87 -71.83 -28.18
CA ARG A 30 11.41 -71.68 -28.16
C ARG A 30 10.92 -71.19 -26.79
N ARG A 31 11.41 -71.77 -25.68
CA ARG A 31 11.04 -71.32 -24.32
C ARG A 31 11.58 -69.93 -24.04
N LEU A 32 12.81 -69.61 -24.50
CA LEU A 32 13.39 -68.26 -24.38
C LEU A 32 12.58 -67.23 -25.22
N PHE A 33 12.20 -67.55 -26.47
CA PHE A 33 11.39 -66.68 -27.29
C PHE A 33 9.95 -66.51 -26.73
N ILE A 34 9.38 -67.57 -26.20
CA ILE A 34 8.05 -67.49 -25.52
C ILE A 34 8.22 -66.65 -24.25
N GLY A 35 9.23 -66.87 -23.41
CA GLY A 35 9.49 -66.09 -22.22
C GLY A 35 9.80 -64.64 -22.52
N ALA A 36 10.61 -64.33 -23.53
CA ALA A 36 10.87 -62.98 -23.98
C ALA A 36 9.63 -62.32 -24.57
N GLY A 37 8.86 -63.03 -25.38
CA GLY A 37 7.62 -62.54 -25.94
C GLY A 37 6.56 -62.23 -24.88
N THR A 38 6.44 -63.11 -23.86
CA THR A 38 5.51 -62.84 -22.73
C THR A 38 5.97 -61.67 -21.88
N ALA A 39 7.30 -61.50 -21.63
CA ALA A 39 7.83 -60.37 -20.90
C ALA A 39 7.61 -59.05 -21.66
N ILE A 40 7.87 -59.00 -22.97
CA ILE A 40 7.60 -57.84 -23.84
C ILE A 40 6.09 -57.55 -23.86
N GLY A 41 5.23 -58.59 -24.01
CA GLY A 41 3.77 -58.43 -23.98
C GLY A 41 3.31 -57.84 -22.64
N LEU A 42 3.84 -58.33 -21.50
CA LEU A 42 3.49 -57.81 -20.19
C LEU A 42 3.96 -56.32 -20.02
N ALA A 43 5.17 -56.03 -20.47
CA ALA A 43 5.71 -54.66 -20.45
C ALA A 43 4.84 -53.71 -21.30
N LEU A 44 4.41 -54.17 -22.46
CA LEU A 44 3.54 -53.39 -23.36
C LEU A 44 2.15 -53.16 -22.75
N VAL A 45 1.57 -54.16 -22.07
CA VAL A 45 0.32 -54.04 -21.31
C VAL A 45 0.47 -53.02 -20.18
N ILE A 46 1.57 -53.06 -19.42
CA ILE A 46 1.87 -52.08 -18.34
C ILE A 46 1.94 -50.66 -18.92
N VAL A 47 2.64 -50.47 -20.05
CA VAL A 47 2.72 -49.18 -20.74
C VAL A 47 1.37 -48.69 -21.22
N ILE A 48 0.57 -49.58 -21.82
CA ILE A 48 -0.79 -49.24 -22.28
C ILE A 48 -1.68 -48.88 -21.09
N VAL A 49 -1.67 -49.67 -20.01
CA VAL A 49 -2.44 -49.38 -18.79
C VAL A 49 -1.97 -48.04 -18.17
N GLY A 50 -0.66 -47.82 -18.10
CA GLY A 50 -0.10 -46.55 -17.66
C GLY A 50 -0.57 -45.38 -18.54
N ALA A 51 -0.54 -45.54 -19.84
CA ALA A 51 -1.03 -44.52 -20.78
C ALA A 51 -2.53 -44.27 -20.62
N VAL A 52 -3.38 -45.31 -20.49
CA VAL A 52 -4.79 -45.15 -20.23
C VAL A 52 -5.06 -44.41 -18.91
N ILE A 53 -4.36 -44.78 -17.85
CA ILE A 53 -4.49 -44.07 -16.57
C ILE A 53 -4.07 -42.59 -16.72
N GLN A 54 -2.94 -42.32 -17.38
CA GLN A 54 -2.37 -40.97 -17.51
C GLN A 54 -3.20 -40.06 -18.42
N PHE A 55 -3.69 -40.59 -19.57
CA PHE A 55 -4.30 -39.76 -20.62
C PHE A 55 -5.83 -39.84 -20.66
N VAL A 56 -6.45 -40.85 -19.99
CA VAL A 56 -7.90 -41.03 -20.01
C VAL A 56 -8.50 -40.92 -18.60
N VAL A 57 -7.95 -41.68 -17.63
CA VAL A 57 -8.59 -41.76 -16.29
C VAL A 57 -8.31 -40.50 -15.49
N ARG A 58 -7.04 -40.08 -15.36
CA ARG A 58 -6.68 -38.90 -14.56
C ARG A 58 -7.35 -37.61 -15.02
N PRO A 59 -7.34 -37.24 -16.32
CA PRO A 59 -7.98 -36.01 -16.76
C PRO A 59 -9.48 -35.95 -16.52
N ASN A 60 -10.16 -37.13 -16.51
CA ASN A 60 -11.60 -37.21 -16.31
C ASN A 60 -12.00 -37.53 -14.86
N SER A 61 -11.04 -37.64 -13.92
CA SER A 61 -11.34 -37.78 -12.51
C SER A 61 -11.77 -36.43 -11.90
N ALA A 62 -12.64 -36.51 -10.89
CA ALA A 62 -12.96 -35.32 -10.10
C ALA A 62 -11.75 -34.91 -9.26
N ILE A 63 -11.39 -33.62 -9.32
CA ILE A 63 -10.39 -33.01 -8.46
C ILE A 63 -11.03 -32.43 -7.19
N ALA A 64 -12.26 -31.94 -7.29
CA ALA A 64 -13.07 -31.51 -6.16
C ALA A 64 -14.54 -31.78 -6.42
N THR A 65 -15.35 -31.84 -5.36
CA THR A 65 -16.80 -31.95 -5.44
C THR A 65 -17.44 -30.85 -4.59
N VAL A 66 -18.42 -30.15 -5.15
CA VAL A 66 -19.15 -29.07 -4.48
C VAL A 66 -20.63 -29.37 -4.53
N GLY A 67 -21.18 -29.85 -3.42
CA GLY A 67 -22.52 -30.44 -3.42
C GLY A 67 -22.60 -31.66 -4.35
N GLU A 68 -23.39 -31.59 -5.41
CA GLU A 68 -23.52 -32.66 -6.44
C GLU A 68 -22.63 -32.43 -7.67
N GLU A 69 -22.06 -31.23 -7.84
CA GLU A 69 -21.26 -30.86 -9.00
C GLU A 69 -19.79 -31.24 -8.81
N ARG A 70 -19.20 -31.83 -9.86
CA ARG A 70 -17.80 -32.27 -9.86
C ARG A 70 -16.93 -31.35 -10.71
N ILE A 71 -15.86 -30.87 -10.13
CA ILE A 71 -14.79 -30.17 -10.85
C ILE A 71 -13.86 -31.25 -11.39
N ILE A 72 -13.71 -31.36 -12.70
CA ILE A 72 -12.86 -32.39 -13.32
C ILE A 72 -11.42 -31.87 -13.49
N THR A 73 -10.48 -32.82 -13.37
CA THR A 73 -9.04 -32.52 -13.42
C THR A 73 -8.63 -31.83 -14.74
N ARG A 74 -9.23 -32.21 -15.86
CA ARG A 74 -8.94 -31.59 -17.16
C ARG A 74 -9.28 -30.10 -17.18
N ASP A 75 -10.43 -29.70 -16.65
CA ASP A 75 -10.87 -28.32 -16.65
C ASP A 75 -10.01 -27.48 -15.68
N PHE A 76 -9.65 -28.06 -14.53
CA PHE A 76 -8.67 -27.48 -13.63
C PHE A 76 -7.31 -27.26 -14.31
N TRP A 77 -6.80 -28.23 -15.08
CA TRP A 77 -5.53 -28.08 -15.80
C TRP A 77 -5.58 -26.97 -16.86
N GLN A 78 -6.69 -26.86 -17.58
CA GLN A 78 -6.89 -25.80 -18.57
C GLN A 78 -6.94 -24.44 -17.88
N ARG A 79 -7.73 -24.32 -16.79
CA ARG A 79 -7.84 -23.10 -16.02
C ARG A 79 -6.49 -22.67 -15.42
N MET A 80 -5.73 -23.59 -14.85
CA MET A 80 -4.43 -23.33 -14.27
C MET A 80 -3.42 -22.81 -15.30
N ARG A 81 -3.37 -23.39 -16.51
CA ARG A 81 -2.50 -22.89 -17.58
C ARG A 81 -2.92 -21.51 -18.04
N PHE A 82 -4.19 -21.26 -18.15
CA PHE A 82 -4.75 -19.96 -18.53
C PHE A 82 -4.41 -18.88 -17.49
N GLU A 83 -4.65 -19.14 -16.22
CA GLU A 83 -4.31 -18.20 -15.13
C GLU A 83 -2.80 -17.91 -15.09
N ARG A 84 -1.97 -18.94 -15.26
CA ARG A 84 -0.52 -18.75 -15.35
C ARG A 84 -0.12 -17.86 -16.52
N TRP A 85 -0.74 -18.07 -17.68
CA TRP A 85 -0.52 -17.24 -18.86
C TRP A 85 -0.95 -15.78 -18.62
N GLN A 86 -2.09 -15.55 -18.00
CA GLN A 86 -2.55 -14.22 -17.63
C GLN A 86 -1.54 -13.53 -16.69
N LEU A 87 -1.10 -14.22 -15.64
CA LEU A 87 -0.10 -13.69 -14.70
C LEU A 87 1.24 -13.37 -15.39
N GLN A 88 1.67 -14.21 -16.35
CA GLN A 88 2.87 -13.94 -17.14
C GLN A 88 2.72 -12.70 -18.03
N ASN A 89 1.58 -12.52 -18.67
CA ASN A 89 1.30 -11.32 -19.47
C ASN A 89 1.24 -10.07 -18.59
N GLN A 90 0.59 -10.16 -17.44
CA GLN A 90 0.54 -9.06 -16.47
C GLN A 90 1.95 -8.69 -15.97
N LEU A 91 2.77 -9.68 -15.65
CA LEU A 91 4.17 -9.48 -15.27
C LEU A 91 4.96 -8.77 -16.38
N ALA A 92 4.81 -9.22 -17.63
CA ALA A 92 5.49 -8.60 -18.77
C ALA A 92 5.05 -7.14 -18.99
N GLN A 93 3.75 -6.86 -18.87
CA GLN A 93 3.21 -5.50 -18.94
C GLN A 93 3.73 -4.61 -17.81
N MET A 94 3.75 -5.09 -16.56
CA MET A 94 4.28 -4.33 -15.42
C MET A 94 5.77 -4.05 -15.57
N GLN A 95 6.55 -5.01 -16.08
CA GLN A 95 7.98 -4.81 -16.39
C GLN A 95 8.19 -3.76 -17.47
N GLN A 96 7.34 -3.73 -18.49
CA GLN A 96 7.37 -2.71 -19.54
C GLN A 96 7.06 -1.32 -18.99
N LEU A 97 6.03 -1.19 -18.15
CA LEU A 97 5.69 0.07 -17.47
C LEU A 97 6.83 0.52 -16.55
N GLN A 98 7.43 -0.40 -15.80
CA GLN A 98 8.60 -0.11 -14.96
C GLN A 98 9.78 0.41 -15.78
N ALA A 99 10.04 -0.16 -16.96
CA ALA A 99 11.09 0.31 -17.85
C ALA A 99 10.82 1.72 -18.40
N GLN A 100 9.55 2.08 -18.58
CA GLN A 100 9.13 3.38 -19.10
C GLN A 100 9.09 4.48 -18.04
N PHE A 101 8.62 4.18 -16.80
CA PHE A 101 8.35 5.18 -15.76
C PHE A 101 9.36 5.18 -14.60
N GLY A 102 10.34 4.26 -14.57
CA GLY A 102 11.38 4.18 -13.54
C GLY A 102 11.30 2.96 -12.62
N GLN A 103 12.44 2.60 -12.03
CA GLN A 103 12.64 1.27 -11.44
C GLN A 103 11.86 0.97 -10.14
N ASN A 104 11.33 1.96 -9.43
CA ASN A 104 10.79 1.74 -8.08
C ASN A 104 9.26 1.70 -7.99
N LEU A 105 8.54 2.16 -9.02
CA LEU A 105 7.09 2.33 -8.95
C LEU A 105 6.30 1.02 -8.86
N PHE A 106 6.80 -0.06 -9.50
CA PHE A 106 6.07 -1.33 -9.61
C PHE A 106 6.81 -2.53 -9.01
N SER A 107 7.92 -2.30 -8.29
CA SER A 107 8.79 -3.37 -7.78
C SER A 107 8.08 -4.34 -6.83
N ALA A 108 7.20 -3.85 -5.96
CA ALA A 108 6.43 -4.68 -5.05
C ALA A 108 5.45 -5.60 -5.79
N GLN A 109 4.69 -5.07 -6.76
CA GLN A 109 3.74 -5.83 -7.57
C GLN A 109 4.45 -6.88 -8.44
N ILE A 110 5.57 -6.50 -9.06
CA ILE A 110 6.39 -7.44 -9.84
C ILE A 110 6.90 -8.58 -8.97
N SER A 111 7.42 -8.30 -7.77
CA SER A 111 7.89 -9.31 -6.83
C SER A 111 6.75 -10.24 -6.39
N GLN A 112 5.57 -9.70 -6.15
CA GLN A 112 4.37 -10.49 -5.81
C GLN A 112 3.96 -11.43 -6.94
N LEU A 113 3.90 -10.94 -8.19
CA LEU A 113 3.59 -11.76 -9.37
C LEU A 113 4.63 -12.86 -9.58
N GLN A 114 5.92 -12.53 -9.45
CA GLN A 114 7.01 -13.50 -9.55
C GLN A 114 6.90 -14.58 -8.48
N SER A 115 6.61 -14.22 -7.23
CA SER A 115 6.45 -15.19 -6.14
C SER A 115 5.27 -16.14 -6.39
N THR A 116 4.17 -15.63 -6.91
CA THR A 116 3.00 -16.43 -7.27
C THR A 116 3.32 -17.40 -8.41
N LEU A 117 4.02 -16.95 -9.44
CA LEU A 117 4.44 -17.77 -10.58
C LEU A 117 5.51 -18.82 -10.22
N ALA A 118 6.32 -18.56 -9.19
CA ALA A 118 7.37 -19.48 -8.74
C ALA A 118 6.83 -20.75 -8.06
N SER A 119 5.59 -20.72 -7.53
CA SER A 119 4.99 -21.86 -6.84
C SER A 119 3.75 -22.40 -7.58
N ASN A 120 3.97 -23.43 -8.39
CA ASN A 120 2.86 -24.12 -9.07
C ASN A 120 1.81 -24.70 -8.11
N ALA A 121 2.24 -25.11 -6.89
CA ALA A 121 1.33 -25.64 -5.88
C ALA A 121 0.44 -24.53 -5.30
N ALA A 122 1.01 -23.36 -4.98
CA ALA A 122 0.24 -22.23 -4.49
C ALA A 122 -0.76 -21.71 -5.55
N LEU A 123 -0.31 -21.57 -6.80
CA LEU A 123 -1.19 -21.22 -7.92
C LEU A 123 -2.30 -22.25 -8.10
N GLY A 124 -1.98 -23.56 -8.00
CA GLY A 124 -2.98 -24.62 -8.10
C GLY A 124 -4.05 -24.56 -7.01
N ILE A 125 -3.66 -24.24 -5.77
CA ILE A 125 -4.62 -24.02 -4.67
C ILE A 125 -5.53 -22.84 -4.99
N GLN A 126 -4.98 -21.70 -5.40
CA GLN A 126 -5.76 -20.52 -5.74
C GLN A 126 -6.76 -20.77 -6.87
N VAL A 127 -6.31 -21.47 -7.93
CA VAL A 127 -7.17 -21.79 -9.06
C VAL A 127 -8.30 -22.75 -8.64
N LEU A 128 -7.99 -23.78 -7.86
CA LEU A 128 -9.00 -24.71 -7.36
C LEU A 128 -10.01 -24.01 -6.44
N ASP A 129 -9.55 -23.16 -5.52
CA ASP A 129 -10.43 -22.39 -4.64
C ASP A 129 -11.36 -21.48 -5.44
N ARG A 130 -10.84 -20.79 -6.47
CA ARG A 130 -11.65 -19.98 -7.38
C ARG A 130 -12.70 -20.82 -8.12
N MET A 131 -12.34 -22.00 -8.63
CA MET A 131 -13.31 -22.88 -9.30
C MET A 131 -14.39 -23.41 -8.34
N ILE A 132 -14.03 -23.65 -7.08
CA ILE A 132 -15.00 -24.00 -6.03
C ILE A 132 -15.94 -22.81 -5.78
N ASP A 133 -15.41 -21.60 -5.63
CA ASP A 133 -16.19 -20.38 -5.42
C ASP A 133 -17.14 -20.13 -6.60
N GLU A 134 -16.64 -20.23 -7.85
CA GLU A 134 -17.44 -20.12 -9.07
C GLU A 134 -18.59 -21.14 -9.10
N THR A 135 -18.35 -22.36 -8.62
CA THR A 135 -19.38 -23.41 -8.56
C THR A 135 -20.44 -23.09 -7.51
N VAL A 136 -20.03 -22.65 -6.31
CA VAL A 136 -20.98 -22.19 -5.27
C VAL A 136 -21.80 -21.01 -5.78
N ILE A 137 -21.17 -20.03 -6.44
CA ILE A 137 -21.84 -18.86 -7.02
C ILE A 137 -22.90 -19.29 -8.04
N ARG A 138 -22.58 -20.18 -8.98
CA ARG A 138 -23.56 -20.69 -9.96
C ARG A 138 -24.75 -21.38 -9.28
N GLN A 139 -24.50 -22.22 -8.27
CA GLN A 139 -25.55 -22.89 -7.52
C GLN A 139 -26.44 -21.91 -6.76
N GLN A 140 -25.84 -20.90 -6.13
CA GLN A 140 -26.55 -19.89 -5.36
C GLN A 140 -27.32 -18.90 -6.26
N ALA A 141 -26.76 -18.54 -7.42
CA ALA A 141 -27.45 -17.73 -8.42
C ALA A 141 -28.67 -18.47 -8.96
N ALA A 142 -28.51 -19.75 -9.34
CA ALA A 142 -29.63 -20.61 -9.82
C ALA A 142 -30.73 -20.74 -8.75
N ALA A 143 -30.38 -20.98 -7.49
CA ALA A 143 -31.34 -21.06 -6.38
C ALA A 143 -32.16 -19.79 -6.17
N ARG A 144 -31.61 -18.62 -6.58
CA ARG A 144 -32.28 -17.30 -6.50
C ARG A 144 -32.93 -16.86 -7.81
N GLY A 145 -32.83 -17.67 -8.86
CA GLY A 145 -33.35 -17.31 -10.18
C GLY A 145 -32.55 -16.21 -10.90
N ILE A 146 -31.31 -15.95 -10.46
CA ILE A 146 -30.41 -14.98 -11.10
C ILE A 146 -29.79 -15.66 -12.32
N THR A 147 -29.98 -15.05 -13.50
CA THR A 147 -29.49 -15.54 -14.78
C THR A 147 -28.72 -14.46 -15.54
N VAL A 148 -27.88 -14.90 -16.45
CA VAL A 148 -27.16 -14.06 -17.42
C VAL A 148 -27.53 -14.57 -18.81
N ASP A 149 -28.00 -13.69 -19.68
CA ASP A 149 -28.36 -14.03 -21.04
C ASP A 149 -27.14 -13.97 -22.00
N GLU A 150 -27.30 -14.51 -23.21
CA GLU A 150 -26.23 -14.53 -24.19
C GLU A 150 -25.85 -13.13 -24.69
N ALA A 151 -26.80 -12.20 -24.71
CA ALA A 151 -26.55 -10.83 -25.17
C ALA A 151 -25.64 -10.07 -24.15
N GLU A 152 -25.80 -10.31 -22.85
CA GLU A 152 -24.94 -9.77 -21.80
C GLU A 152 -23.51 -10.30 -21.93
N ILE A 153 -23.36 -11.60 -22.24
CA ILE A 153 -22.05 -12.23 -22.46
C ILE A 153 -21.38 -11.64 -23.69
N ASP A 154 -22.13 -11.49 -24.78
CA ASP A 154 -21.62 -10.90 -26.02
C ASP A 154 -21.20 -9.43 -25.82
N ALA A 155 -21.97 -8.67 -25.05
CA ALA A 155 -21.64 -7.30 -24.71
C ALA A 155 -20.34 -7.23 -23.90
N ALA A 156 -20.20 -8.04 -22.86
CA ALA A 156 -18.99 -8.10 -22.03
C ALA A 156 -17.75 -8.58 -22.83
N LEU A 157 -17.93 -9.55 -23.72
CA LEU A 157 -16.87 -10.02 -24.61
C LEU A 157 -16.44 -8.91 -25.61
N ARG A 158 -17.40 -8.17 -26.16
CA ARG A 158 -17.13 -7.03 -27.06
C ARG A 158 -16.37 -5.93 -26.34
N GLU A 159 -16.75 -5.62 -25.11
CA GLU A 159 -16.07 -4.65 -24.28
C GLU A 159 -14.61 -5.03 -23.98
N GLU A 160 -14.38 -6.29 -23.60
CA GLU A 160 -13.05 -6.79 -23.31
C GLU A 160 -12.14 -6.74 -24.56
N ILE A 161 -12.67 -7.11 -25.72
CA ILE A 161 -11.94 -7.00 -27.00
C ILE A 161 -11.67 -5.54 -27.38
N ALA A 162 -12.64 -4.64 -27.15
CA ALA A 162 -12.46 -3.21 -27.41
C ALA A 162 -11.34 -2.63 -26.52
N ASN A 163 -11.39 -2.89 -25.22
CA ASN A 163 -10.38 -2.45 -24.26
C ASN A 163 -8.98 -2.98 -24.60
N GLY A 164 -8.88 -4.25 -24.99
CA GLY A 164 -7.62 -4.87 -25.41
C GLY A 164 -7.02 -4.24 -26.69
N ARG A 165 -7.81 -3.52 -27.48
CA ARG A 165 -7.41 -2.82 -28.70
C ARG A 165 -7.29 -1.30 -28.52
N GLY A 166 -7.47 -0.79 -27.30
CA GLY A 166 -7.49 0.66 -27.01
C GLY A 166 -8.71 1.38 -27.63
N ALA A 167 -9.79 0.66 -27.86
CA ALA A 167 -11.07 1.16 -28.34
C ALA A 167 -12.12 1.08 -27.22
N VAL A 168 -13.29 1.69 -27.44
CA VAL A 168 -14.44 1.62 -26.55
C VAL A 168 -15.63 1.03 -27.29
N THR A 169 -16.62 0.54 -26.55
CA THR A 169 -17.91 0.15 -27.12
C THR A 169 -18.82 1.39 -27.29
N GLU A 170 -19.88 1.27 -28.08
CA GLU A 170 -20.84 2.38 -28.27
C GLU A 170 -21.52 2.80 -26.94
N PRO A 171 -21.95 1.89 -26.03
CA PRO A 171 -22.45 2.26 -24.71
C PRO A 171 -21.43 3.03 -23.88
N GLN A 172 -20.17 2.58 -23.82
CA GLN A 172 -19.10 3.27 -23.08
C GLN A 172 -18.80 4.67 -23.63
N ALA A 173 -18.82 4.84 -24.96
CA ALA A 173 -18.63 6.14 -25.58
C ALA A 173 -19.79 7.11 -25.21
N THR A 174 -21.02 6.60 -25.13
CA THR A 174 -22.20 7.38 -24.73
C THR A 174 -22.10 7.78 -23.26
N GLU A 175 -21.79 6.85 -22.37
CA GLU A 175 -21.62 7.11 -20.93
C GLU A 175 -20.50 8.13 -20.66
N THR A 176 -19.37 8.00 -21.35
CA THR A 176 -18.27 8.96 -21.25
C THR A 176 -18.68 10.36 -21.72
N ALA A 177 -19.46 10.45 -22.80
CA ALA A 177 -19.96 11.71 -23.29
C ALA A 177 -20.96 12.36 -22.32
N GLU A 178 -21.86 11.59 -21.71
CA GLU A 178 -22.80 12.05 -20.70
C GLU A 178 -22.09 12.50 -19.42
N ALA A 179 -21.09 11.75 -18.95
CA ALA A 179 -20.26 12.14 -17.81
C ALA A 179 -19.51 13.45 -18.09
N GLY A 180 -18.99 13.64 -19.31
CA GLY A 180 -18.36 14.89 -19.74
C GLY A 180 -19.31 16.09 -19.74
N VAL A 181 -20.56 15.90 -20.19
CA VAL A 181 -21.60 16.92 -20.13
C VAL A 181 -21.93 17.28 -18.68
N ASN A 182 -22.10 16.29 -17.82
CA ASN A 182 -22.41 16.49 -16.40
C ASN A 182 -21.25 17.19 -15.66
N ALA A 183 -20.00 16.83 -15.92
CA ALA A 183 -18.83 17.49 -15.37
C ALA A 183 -18.74 18.96 -15.81
N THR A 184 -19.05 19.24 -17.09
CA THR A 184 -19.06 20.60 -17.63
C THR A 184 -20.19 21.42 -17.00
N ALA A 185 -21.38 20.84 -16.79
CA ALA A 185 -22.50 21.49 -16.11
C ALA A 185 -22.16 21.81 -14.64
N THR A 186 -21.50 20.89 -13.94
CA THR A 186 -21.01 21.09 -12.57
C THR A 186 -19.96 22.19 -12.51
N ALA A 187 -18.99 22.19 -13.43
CA ALA A 187 -17.96 23.24 -13.53
C ALA A 187 -18.58 24.61 -13.87
N ALA A 188 -19.62 24.66 -14.69
CA ALA A 188 -20.33 25.91 -15.04
C ALA A 188 -21.16 26.47 -13.87
N SER A 189 -21.58 25.62 -12.93
CA SER A 189 -22.26 26.03 -11.70
C SER A 189 -21.30 26.45 -10.57
N TRP A 190 -20.01 26.13 -10.71
CA TRP A 190 -18.98 26.50 -9.74
C TRP A 190 -18.59 27.97 -9.94
N THR A 191 -18.99 28.83 -9.02
CA THR A 191 -18.52 30.23 -8.94
C THR A 191 -17.18 30.22 -8.21
N PRO A 192 -16.06 30.56 -8.87
CA PRO A 192 -14.78 30.66 -8.17
C PRO A 192 -14.90 31.72 -7.07
N THR A 193 -14.55 31.36 -5.85
CA THR A 193 -14.34 32.32 -4.77
C THR A 193 -13.38 33.40 -5.27
N PRO A 194 -13.71 34.69 -5.19
CA PRO A 194 -12.84 35.73 -5.72
C PRO A 194 -11.47 35.64 -5.03
N THR A 195 -10.47 35.30 -5.80
CA THR A 195 -9.08 35.36 -5.36
C THR A 195 -8.82 36.79 -4.83
N PRO A 196 -8.34 36.99 -3.58
CA PRO A 196 -8.05 38.31 -3.08
C PRO A 196 -7.03 38.94 -4.02
N THR A 197 -7.44 40.00 -4.69
CA THR A 197 -6.58 40.78 -5.57
C THR A 197 -5.50 41.40 -4.68
N LEU A 198 -4.28 40.89 -4.74
CA LEU A 198 -3.15 41.52 -4.12
C LEU A 198 -3.02 42.91 -4.72
N ASN A 199 -3.33 43.94 -3.92
CA ASN A 199 -3.22 45.32 -4.29
C ASN A 199 -1.73 45.69 -4.32
N VAL A 200 -1.10 45.51 -5.49
CA VAL A 200 0.30 45.87 -5.73
C VAL A 200 0.41 47.39 -5.93
N SER A 201 -0.03 48.14 -4.92
CA SER A 201 0.20 49.58 -4.86
C SER A 201 1.17 49.86 -3.73
N ALA A 202 2.44 49.71 -3.96
CA ALA A 202 3.57 50.44 -3.41
C ALA A 202 4.88 49.60 -3.48
N ILE A 203 5.44 49.46 -4.67
CA ILE A 203 6.89 49.29 -4.78
C ILE A 203 7.38 50.46 -5.62
N THR A 204 7.78 51.53 -4.94
CA THR A 204 8.51 52.64 -5.55
C THR A 204 9.97 52.19 -5.66
N THR A 205 10.40 51.70 -6.80
CA THR A 205 11.82 51.57 -7.12
C THR A 205 12.27 52.81 -7.87
N THR A 206 13.07 53.60 -7.22
CA THR A 206 13.84 54.69 -7.82
C THR A 206 15.01 54.10 -8.59
N ALA A 207 14.86 53.90 -9.89
CA ALA A 207 15.95 53.94 -10.89
C ALA A 207 15.33 53.72 -12.27
N GLY A 208 15.42 54.75 -13.11
CA GLY A 208 14.88 54.71 -14.46
C GLY A 208 15.60 53.79 -15.40
N THR A 209 14.82 53.08 -16.19
CA THR A 209 15.12 52.82 -17.59
C THR A 209 13.81 52.42 -18.27
N THR A 210 13.39 53.19 -19.22
CA THR A 210 12.29 52.95 -20.14
C THR A 210 12.61 51.76 -21.03
N ALA A 211 11.81 50.72 -20.98
CA ALA A 211 11.68 49.74 -22.05
C ALA A 211 10.21 49.39 -22.21
N THR A 212 9.56 50.04 -23.17
CA THR A 212 8.24 49.72 -23.64
C THR A 212 8.45 48.70 -24.76
N GLU A 213 8.24 47.43 -24.50
CA GLU A 213 7.94 46.43 -25.55
C GLU A 213 7.05 45.32 -24.98
N GLY A 214 5.83 45.32 -25.50
CA GLY A 214 5.02 44.17 -25.91
C GLY A 214 4.97 42.96 -24.98
N LEU A 215 4.16 43.00 -23.90
CA LEU A 215 3.58 41.79 -23.36
C LEU A 215 2.48 41.33 -24.32
N THR A 216 2.86 40.51 -25.30
CA THR A 216 1.90 39.70 -26.04
C THR A 216 1.25 38.75 -25.03
N ASP A 217 -0.08 38.77 -24.95
CA ASP A 217 -0.89 37.73 -24.34
C ASP A 217 -0.38 36.36 -24.84
N THR A 218 0.39 35.69 -24.01
CA THR A 218 0.66 34.28 -24.25
C THR A 218 -0.61 33.57 -23.82
N GLU A 219 -1.49 33.28 -24.77
CA GLU A 219 -2.56 32.31 -24.56
C GLU A 219 -1.93 31.08 -23.92
N VAL A 220 -2.31 30.80 -22.68
CA VAL A 220 -2.05 29.52 -22.04
C VAL A 220 -2.68 28.48 -22.96
N PRO A 221 -1.92 27.58 -23.59
CA PRO A 221 -2.52 26.60 -24.48
C PRO A 221 -3.55 25.81 -23.69
N THR A 222 -4.82 25.99 -24.07
CA THR A 222 -5.89 25.14 -23.57
C THR A 222 -5.45 23.70 -23.81
N PRO A 223 -5.36 22.84 -22.80
CA PRO A 223 -4.99 21.45 -23.02
C PRO A 223 -5.95 20.88 -24.07
N ALA A 224 -5.38 20.31 -25.14
CA ALA A 224 -6.18 19.65 -26.16
C ALA A 224 -7.10 18.64 -25.46
N PRO A 225 -8.38 18.58 -25.84
CA PRO A 225 -9.28 17.60 -25.25
C PRO A 225 -8.65 16.22 -25.41
N PRO A 226 -8.73 15.34 -24.39
CA PRO A 226 -8.17 13.99 -24.49
C PRO A 226 -8.74 13.34 -25.74
N ALA A 227 -7.87 12.67 -26.51
CA ALA A 227 -8.27 11.99 -27.74
C ALA A 227 -9.41 11.03 -27.41
N THR A 228 -10.58 11.26 -27.99
CA THR A 228 -11.76 10.41 -27.80
C THR A 228 -11.40 9.01 -28.30
N ALA A 229 -11.44 8.00 -27.45
CA ALA A 229 -11.17 6.63 -27.85
C ALA A 229 -12.11 6.22 -28.99
N ALA A 230 -11.58 5.58 -30.02
CA ALA A 230 -12.37 5.19 -31.18
C ALA A 230 -13.34 4.06 -30.81
N ILE A 231 -14.59 4.15 -31.27
CA ILE A 231 -15.56 3.05 -31.12
C ILE A 231 -15.10 1.85 -31.92
N ILE A 232 -15.14 0.65 -31.34
CA ILE A 232 -14.73 -0.58 -32.02
C ILE A 232 -15.63 -0.87 -33.22
N SER A 233 -15.02 -1.02 -34.40
CA SER A 233 -15.73 -1.43 -35.61
C SER A 233 -16.03 -2.93 -35.61
N GLU A 234 -16.99 -3.40 -36.42
CA GLU A 234 -17.27 -4.83 -36.60
C GLU A 234 -16.05 -5.60 -37.11
N THR A 235 -15.26 -5.02 -37.99
CA THR A 235 -14.00 -5.61 -38.45
C THR A 235 -13.01 -5.72 -37.28
N GLY A 236 -12.85 -4.64 -36.49
CA GLY A 236 -11.99 -4.62 -35.32
C GLY A 236 -12.40 -5.66 -34.28
N TYR A 237 -13.70 -5.82 -34.06
CA TYR A 237 -14.23 -6.86 -33.17
C TYR A 237 -13.92 -8.28 -33.69
N THR A 238 -14.18 -8.55 -34.97
CA THR A 238 -13.94 -9.87 -35.57
C THR A 238 -12.46 -10.27 -35.52
N GLU A 239 -11.55 -9.33 -35.84
CA GLU A 239 -10.11 -9.54 -35.73
C GLU A 239 -9.68 -9.75 -34.27
N GLY A 240 -10.23 -8.97 -33.34
CA GLY A 240 -9.96 -9.11 -31.90
C GLY A 240 -10.42 -10.47 -31.37
N LEU A 241 -11.60 -10.93 -31.78
CA LEU A 241 -12.13 -12.24 -31.42
C LEU A 241 -11.27 -13.39 -31.96
N ALA A 242 -10.78 -13.28 -33.20
CA ALA A 242 -9.83 -14.24 -33.77
C ALA A 242 -8.53 -14.30 -32.98
N THR A 243 -7.95 -13.13 -32.64
CA THR A 243 -6.75 -13.02 -31.81
C THR A 243 -6.96 -13.59 -30.40
N LEU A 244 -8.10 -13.29 -29.77
CA LEU A 244 -8.45 -13.85 -28.47
C LEU A 244 -8.55 -15.38 -28.53
N THR A 245 -9.21 -15.91 -29.54
CA THR A 245 -9.37 -17.37 -29.74
C THR A 245 -8.02 -18.06 -29.92
N GLU A 246 -7.11 -17.47 -30.67
CA GLU A 246 -5.73 -17.97 -30.84
C GLU A 246 -4.97 -17.94 -29.51
N ASN A 247 -5.03 -16.83 -28.77
CA ASN A 247 -4.39 -16.68 -27.48
C ASN A 247 -4.92 -17.68 -26.44
N LEU A 248 -6.23 -17.88 -26.36
CA LEU A 248 -6.86 -18.86 -25.46
C LEU A 248 -6.38 -20.29 -25.75
N SER A 249 -6.32 -20.64 -27.05
CA SER A 249 -5.82 -21.93 -27.50
C SER A 249 -4.35 -22.13 -27.14
N ALA A 250 -3.51 -21.13 -27.36
CA ALA A 250 -2.09 -21.17 -27.07
C ALA A 250 -1.80 -21.18 -25.55
N ALA A 251 -2.57 -20.42 -24.76
CA ALA A 251 -2.37 -20.25 -23.32
C ALA A 251 -2.69 -21.51 -22.49
N GLY A 252 -3.75 -22.23 -22.85
CA GLY A 252 -4.20 -23.37 -22.04
C GLY A 252 -5.04 -24.39 -22.80
N GLY A 253 -5.26 -24.18 -24.10
CA GLY A 253 -6.19 -24.99 -24.90
C GLY A 253 -7.65 -24.73 -24.53
N LEU A 254 -7.98 -23.51 -24.05
CA LEU A 254 -9.37 -23.10 -23.83
C LEU A 254 -10.03 -22.79 -25.17
N THR A 255 -11.31 -23.17 -25.27
CA THR A 255 -12.15 -22.74 -26.37
C THR A 255 -12.85 -21.42 -26.04
N ILE A 256 -13.36 -20.73 -27.05
CA ILE A 256 -14.11 -19.49 -26.84
C ILE A 256 -15.40 -19.75 -26.03
N GLU A 257 -16.02 -20.91 -26.17
CA GLU A 257 -17.20 -21.31 -25.40
C GLU A 257 -16.86 -21.45 -23.91
N GLN A 258 -15.72 -22.08 -23.58
CA GLN A 258 -15.26 -22.17 -22.20
C GLN A 258 -14.93 -20.79 -21.62
N TYR A 259 -14.40 -19.90 -22.44
CA TYR A 259 -14.14 -18.52 -22.02
C TYR A 259 -15.44 -17.74 -21.77
N ARG A 260 -16.46 -17.94 -22.61
CA ARG A 260 -17.82 -17.39 -22.40
C ARG A 260 -18.41 -17.85 -21.07
N GLU A 261 -18.17 -19.11 -20.65
CA GLU A 261 -18.60 -19.59 -19.32
C GLU A 261 -17.87 -18.85 -18.17
N ILE A 262 -16.61 -18.49 -18.36
CA ILE A 262 -15.87 -17.66 -17.40
C ILE A 262 -16.52 -16.28 -17.29
N ILE A 263 -16.84 -15.65 -18.43
CA ILE A 263 -17.55 -14.35 -18.48
C ILE A 263 -18.93 -14.48 -17.82
N ARG A 264 -19.69 -15.52 -18.16
CA ARG A 264 -21.01 -15.78 -17.55
C ARG A 264 -20.91 -15.86 -16.03
N THR A 265 -19.94 -16.60 -15.51
CA THR A 265 -19.74 -16.73 -14.06
C THR A 265 -19.34 -15.40 -13.41
N ARG A 266 -18.53 -14.57 -14.08
CA ARG A 266 -18.21 -13.21 -13.62
C ARG A 266 -19.47 -12.34 -13.52
N LEU A 267 -20.28 -12.29 -14.57
CA LEU A 267 -21.54 -11.53 -14.58
C LEU A 267 -22.56 -12.06 -13.55
N LEU A 268 -22.61 -13.38 -13.35
CA LEU A 268 -23.40 -13.97 -12.26
C LEU A 268 -22.91 -13.53 -10.90
N THR A 269 -21.60 -13.45 -10.71
CA THR A 269 -20.99 -12.97 -9.45
C THR A 269 -21.40 -11.54 -9.17
N GLU A 270 -21.28 -10.65 -10.16
CA GLU A 270 -21.66 -9.23 -10.05
C GLU A 270 -23.15 -9.07 -9.68
N LYS A 271 -24.04 -9.77 -10.39
CA LYS A 271 -25.48 -9.74 -10.09
C LYS A 271 -25.80 -10.33 -8.72
N LEU A 272 -25.16 -11.44 -8.36
CA LEU A 272 -25.37 -12.10 -7.07
C LEU A 272 -24.82 -11.24 -5.93
N GLN A 273 -23.68 -10.59 -6.11
CA GLN A 273 -23.10 -9.66 -5.14
C GLN A 273 -24.11 -8.55 -4.82
N VAL A 274 -24.65 -7.88 -5.83
CA VAL A 274 -25.68 -6.86 -5.62
C VAL A 274 -26.87 -7.42 -4.86
N ALA A 275 -27.41 -8.56 -5.32
CA ALA A 275 -28.62 -9.15 -4.74
C ALA A 275 -28.47 -9.60 -3.27
N VAL A 276 -27.27 -10.04 -2.85
CA VAL A 276 -27.05 -10.53 -1.48
C VAL A 276 -26.56 -9.44 -0.53
N THR A 277 -26.07 -8.31 -1.07
CA THR A 277 -25.54 -7.20 -0.26
C THR A 277 -26.48 -6.00 -0.21
N GLU A 278 -27.55 -5.96 -1.00
CA GLU A 278 -28.49 -4.83 -1.07
C GLU A 278 -29.08 -4.47 0.30
N ASP A 279 -29.44 -5.49 1.10
CA ASP A 279 -29.99 -5.27 2.45
C ASP A 279 -28.92 -5.08 3.53
N GLN A 280 -27.65 -5.38 3.23
CA GLN A 280 -26.56 -5.37 4.21
C GLN A 280 -25.70 -4.12 4.13
N VAL A 281 -25.56 -3.56 2.94
CA VAL A 281 -24.71 -2.41 2.65
C VAL A 281 -25.57 -1.22 2.25
N GLN A 282 -25.65 -0.24 3.16
CA GLN A 282 -26.39 0.98 2.89
C GLN A 282 -25.65 1.86 1.89
N ALA A 283 -26.34 2.35 0.88
CA ALA A 283 -25.77 3.25 -0.13
C ALA A 283 -25.49 4.66 0.41
N THR A 284 -26.09 5.01 1.55
CA THR A 284 -25.92 6.30 2.22
C THR A 284 -25.35 6.11 3.61
N GLU A 285 -24.73 7.16 4.15
CA GLU A 285 -24.21 7.19 5.52
C GLU A 285 -24.27 8.60 6.10
N GLU A 286 -24.19 8.71 7.43
CA GLU A 286 -23.97 10.00 8.07
C GLU A 286 -22.57 10.50 7.75
N GLN A 287 -22.47 11.70 7.15
CA GLN A 287 -21.22 12.39 6.87
C GLN A 287 -21.25 13.80 7.47
N VAL A 288 -20.06 14.28 7.79
CA VAL A 288 -19.83 15.65 8.22
C VAL A 288 -18.84 16.33 7.27
N HIS A 289 -19.09 17.63 6.99
CA HIS A 289 -18.13 18.52 6.38
C HIS A 289 -17.49 19.33 7.50
N ALA A 290 -16.19 19.18 7.67
CA ALA A 290 -15.48 19.85 8.76
C ALA A 290 -14.18 20.46 8.28
N ARG A 291 -13.68 21.42 9.07
CA ARG A 291 -12.33 21.96 8.95
C ARG A 291 -11.59 21.83 10.27
N HIS A 292 -10.27 21.80 10.20
CA HIS A 292 -9.44 21.65 11.38
C HIS A 292 -8.14 22.47 11.32
N ILE A 293 -7.57 22.71 12.51
CA ILE A 293 -6.21 23.19 12.69
C ILE A 293 -5.47 22.11 13.47
N LEU A 294 -4.41 21.56 12.91
CA LEU A 294 -3.54 20.60 13.58
C LEU A 294 -2.33 21.32 14.17
N ILE A 295 -2.09 21.14 15.44
CA ILE A 295 -0.87 21.57 16.13
C ILE A 295 -0.09 20.33 16.51
N ALA A 296 0.89 19.97 15.68
CA ALA A 296 1.69 18.76 15.87
C ALA A 296 2.61 18.86 17.09
N ILE A 297 2.72 17.76 17.83
CA ILE A 297 3.76 17.57 18.82
C ILE A 297 5.02 17.15 18.06
N ARG A 298 6.09 17.90 18.25
CA ARG A 298 7.40 17.65 17.64
C ARG A 298 8.42 17.60 18.75
N GLU A 299 8.50 16.47 19.43
CA GLU A 299 9.56 16.30 20.42
C GLU A 299 10.89 16.54 19.73
N PRO A 300 11.79 17.34 20.34
CA PRO A 300 13.12 17.49 19.79
C PRO A 300 13.69 16.07 19.65
N GLU A 301 14.15 15.73 18.46
CA GLU A 301 14.93 14.51 18.30
C GLU A 301 16.07 14.62 19.31
N THR A 302 16.05 13.80 20.35
CA THR A 302 17.18 13.75 21.29
C THR A 302 18.38 13.37 20.45
N PRO A 303 19.38 14.28 20.34
CA PRO A 303 20.55 13.94 19.57
C PRO A 303 21.09 12.63 20.13
N SER A 304 21.37 11.68 19.27
CA SER A 304 21.87 10.35 19.62
C SER A 304 23.25 10.36 20.32
N ASP A 305 23.76 11.55 20.65
CA ASP A 305 25.10 11.80 21.16
C ASP A 305 25.04 12.42 22.58
N THR A 306 24.29 11.74 23.46
CA THR A 306 24.29 12.08 24.90
C THR A 306 25.43 11.38 25.60
N ILE A 307 26.34 12.11 26.19
CA ILE A 307 27.42 11.57 27.03
C ILE A 307 26.83 11.28 28.42
N THR A 308 26.76 10.00 28.77
CA THR A 308 26.25 9.57 30.08
C THR A 308 27.29 8.69 30.77
N ASP A 309 27.65 9.02 31.99
CA ASP A 309 28.49 8.19 32.86
C ASP A 309 27.71 7.84 34.12
N THR A 310 27.91 6.66 34.65
CA THR A 310 27.29 6.17 35.89
C THR A 310 28.05 6.60 37.15
N ALA A 311 29.17 7.30 36.99
CA ALA A 311 29.98 7.83 38.08
C ALA A 311 30.35 9.31 37.82
N GLU A 312 31.56 9.67 38.00
CA GLU A 312 32.08 11.04 37.85
C GLU A 312 32.56 11.27 36.39
N ILE A 313 32.20 12.42 35.80
CA ILE A 313 32.77 12.91 34.54
C ILE A 313 33.90 13.86 34.86
N THR A 314 35.14 13.47 34.58
CA THR A 314 36.33 14.29 34.79
C THR A 314 36.95 14.74 33.47
N THR A 315 37.06 16.06 33.25
CA THR A 315 37.58 16.63 32.00
C THR A 315 38.94 17.30 32.20
N VAL A 316 39.94 16.94 31.39
CA VAL A 316 41.27 17.62 31.28
C VAL A 316 41.42 18.30 29.91
N THR A 317 40.42 18.13 29.02
CA THR A 317 40.29 18.74 27.71
C THR A 317 38.85 19.25 27.55
N PRO A 318 38.58 20.22 26.66
CA PRO A 318 37.20 20.66 26.42
C PRO A 318 36.26 19.51 26.13
N LEU A 319 35.14 19.41 26.85
CA LEU A 319 34.10 18.42 26.67
C LEU A 319 32.92 19.07 25.93
N THR A 320 32.61 18.57 24.73
CA THR A 320 31.53 19.09 23.91
C THR A 320 30.63 17.97 23.46
N SER A 321 29.32 18.13 23.63
CA SER A 321 28.30 17.19 23.17
C SER A 321 27.22 17.94 22.38
N LEU A 322 26.74 17.35 21.29
CA LEU A 322 25.56 17.83 20.57
C LEU A 322 24.26 17.47 21.30
N GLY A 323 24.30 16.52 22.23
CA GLY A 323 23.23 16.18 23.16
C GLY A 323 23.46 16.77 24.54
N GLY A 324 22.92 16.11 25.57
CA GLY A 324 23.18 16.44 26.98
C GLY A 324 24.49 15.84 27.49
N ILE A 325 24.99 16.37 28.58
CA ILE A 325 26.04 15.78 29.41
C ILE A 325 25.42 15.45 30.76
N SER A 326 25.47 14.19 31.16
CA SER A 326 24.85 13.73 32.41
C SER A 326 25.79 12.80 33.17
N ALA A 327 26.01 13.10 34.45
CA ALA A 327 26.75 12.23 35.39
C ALA A 327 25.83 11.84 36.55
N THR A 328 26.01 10.62 37.04
CA THR A 328 25.26 10.16 38.24
C THR A 328 25.89 10.68 39.53
N ASP A 329 27.13 11.10 39.50
CA ASP A 329 27.83 11.68 40.64
C ASP A 329 28.18 13.15 40.34
N MET A 330 29.43 13.51 40.06
CA MET A 330 29.81 14.90 39.81
C MET A 330 30.43 15.13 38.42
N VAL A 331 30.42 16.39 37.97
CA VAL A 331 31.15 16.86 36.78
C VAL A 331 32.31 17.74 37.22
N THR A 332 33.56 17.33 36.98
CA THR A 332 34.77 18.08 37.36
C THR A 332 35.69 18.31 36.16
N GLY A 333 36.36 19.44 36.09
CA GLY A 333 37.34 19.73 35.06
C GLY A 333 37.88 21.13 35.09
N ALA A 334 39.03 21.35 34.45
CA ALA A 334 39.66 22.69 34.31
C ALA A 334 39.35 23.33 32.94
N GLU A 335 38.72 22.61 32.03
CA GLU A 335 38.42 23.05 30.66
C GLU A 335 36.91 23.29 30.46
N PRO A 336 36.50 23.99 29.38
CA PRO A 336 35.09 24.25 29.12
C PRO A 336 34.25 22.96 28.96
N VAL A 337 33.04 22.95 29.52
CA VAL A 337 32.05 21.92 29.39
C VAL A 337 30.83 22.50 28.63
N THR A 338 30.59 22.04 27.43
CA THR A 338 29.56 22.57 26.54
C THR A 338 28.63 21.45 26.04
N ALA A 339 27.35 21.64 26.20
CA ALA A 339 26.32 20.76 25.63
C ALA A 339 25.29 21.60 24.86
N THR A 340 24.72 21.05 23.80
CA THR A 340 23.62 21.71 23.09
C THR A 340 22.32 21.58 23.87
N ALA A 341 22.05 20.40 24.50
CA ALA A 341 20.87 20.24 25.34
C ALA A 341 21.14 20.66 26.81
N SER A 342 21.54 19.76 27.70
CA SER A 342 21.70 20.06 29.12
C SER A 342 23.03 19.59 29.69
N VAL A 343 23.48 20.23 30.77
CA VAL A 343 24.58 19.75 31.63
C VAL A 343 23.99 19.43 33.01
N THR A 344 24.01 18.15 33.39
CA THR A 344 23.39 17.67 34.63
C THR A 344 24.33 16.79 35.45
N ALA A 345 24.40 17.02 36.75
CA ALA A 345 25.06 16.14 37.71
C ALA A 345 24.15 15.86 38.91
N THR A 346 24.22 14.64 39.48
CA THR A 346 23.46 14.30 40.68
C THR A 346 24.14 14.84 41.95
N ALA A 347 25.43 15.15 41.90
CA ALA A 347 26.15 15.83 42.96
C ALA A 347 26.67 17.23 42.47
N ASP A 348 27.93 17.51 42.65
CA ASP A 348 28.52 18.83 42.34
C ASP A 348 28.95 18.98 40.87
N ILE A 349 28.87 20.20 40.34
CA ILE A 349 29.58 20.62 39.13
C ILE A 349 30.70 21.57 39.54
N THR A 350 31.97 21.14 39.43
CA THR A 350 33.10 21.91 39.95
C THR A 350 34.26 22.03 38.97
N GLY A 351 34.97 23.15 39.04
CA GLY A 351 36.27 23.34 38.39
C GLY A 351 36.25 23.61 36.89
N ALA A 352 35.09 23.62 36.22
CA ALA A 352 35.01 23.93 34.80
C ALA A 352 35.34 25.40 34.53
N SER A 353 36.18 25.69 33.52
CA SER A 353 36.47 27.08 33.12
C SER A 353 35.23 27.77 32.57
N GLU A 354 34.33 27.02 31.88
CA GLU A 354 33.07 27.51 31.36
C GLU A 354 32.05 26.36 31.35
N LEU A 355 30.82 26.66 31.76
CA LEU A 355 29.67 25.75 31.68
C LEU A 355 28.63 26.33 30.75
N THR A 356 28.31 25.64 29.66
CA THR A 356 27.36 26.15 28.67
C THR A 356 26.37 25.07 28.27
N ALA A 357 25.07 25.38 28.36
CA ALA A 357 23.99 24.64 27.74
C ALA A 357 23.25 25.60 26.79
N THR A 358 23.14 25.23 25.51
CA THR A 358 22.63 26.14 24.47
C THR A 358 21.12 26.12 24.37
N ASP A 359 20.49 24.96 24.54
CA ASP A 359 19.04 24.80 24.34
C ASP A 359 18.29 24.46 25.64
N SER A 360 18.95 24.27 26.79
CA SER A 360 18.29 23.84 28.04
C SER A 360 19.10 24.27 29.28
N ALA A 361 18.90 23.56 30.40
CA ALA A 361 19.37 23.92 31.74
C ALA A 361 20.78 23.42 32.07
N VAL A 362 21.48 24.13 32.96
CA VAL A 362 22.62 23.63 33.73
C VAL A 362 22.13 23.30 35.14
N THR A 363 22.19 22.03 35.54
CA THR A 363 21.61 21.55 36.80
C THR A 363 22.60 20.73 37.63
N ALA A 364 22.71 20.99 38.91
CA ALA A 364 23.38 20.15 39.89
C ALA A 364 22.46 19.92 41.09
N THR A 365 22.48 18.70 41.64
CA THR A 365 21.66 18.40 42.84
C THR A 365 22.29 19.01 44.10
N GLU A 366 23.59 19.25 44.12
CA GLU A 366 24.31 19.96 45.22
C GLU A 366 24.86 21.30 44.71
N ASP A 367 26.18 21.53 44.65
CA ASP A 367 26.76 22.81 44.32
C ASP A 367 27.21 22.95 42.86
N ILE A 368 27.05 24.16 42.28
CA ILE A 368 27.80 24.61 41.10
C ILE A 368 28.90 25.54 41.63
N ALA A 369 30.12 25.03 41.77
CA ALA A 369 31.23 25.73 42.44
C ALA A 369 32.45 25.85 41.53
N THR A 370 33.19 27.00 41.70
CA THR A 370 34.46 27.30 41.02
C THR A 370 34.44 27.35 39.49
N ALA A 371 33.28 27.46 38.85
CA ALA A 371 33.20 27.77 37.43
C ALA A 371 33.62 29.23 37.15
N THR A 372 34.33 29.48 36.06
CA THR A 372 34.65 30.85 35.65
C THR A 372 33.41 31.56 35.13
N SER A 373 32.60 30.89 34.30
CA SER A 373 31.27 31.39 33.88
C SER A 373 30.26 30.24 33.77
N VAL A 374 28.98 30.56 33.95
CA VAL A 374 27.86 29.65 33.76
C VAL A 374 26.83 30.31 32.83
N THR A 375 26.51 29.67 31.71
CA THR A 375 25.54 30.18 30.75
C THR A 375 24.53 29.10 30.37
N SER A 376 23.24 29.40 30.45
CA SER A 376 22.16 28.56 29.91
C SER A 376 21.12 29.44 29.22
N THR A 377 20.40 28.88 28.26
CA THR A 377 19.30 29.59 27.61
C THR A 377 17.99 29.44 28.37
N ASP A 378 17.87 28.45 29.23
CA ASP A 378 16.66 28.18 30.02
C ASP A 378 16.92 28.48 31.51
N GLU A 379 17.36 27.51 32.28
CA GLU A 379 17.51 27.65 33.75
C GLU A 379 18.88 27.19 34.24
N THR A 380 19.41 27.88 35.28
CA THR A 380 20.57 27.41 36.03
C THR A 380 20.14 27.12 37.45
N THR A 381 20.20 25.84 37.85
CA THR A 381 19.71 25.39 39.16
C THR A 381 20.76 24.59 39.93
N ALA A 382 20.92 24.88 41.21
CA ALA A 382 21.62 24.03 42.17
C ALA A 382 20.80 23.92 43.45
N THR A 383 20.82 22.76 44.08
CA THR A 383 20.06 22.55 45.33
C THR A 383 20.71 23.27 46.49
N ALA A 384 22.01 23.49 46.49
CA ALA A 384 22.71 24.26 47.54
C ALA A 384 23.16 25.62 47.03
N ASN A 385 24.32 25.75 46.39
CA ASN A 385 24.89 27.05 46.05
C ASN A 385 25.28 27.12 44.56
N VAL A 386 25.20 28.33 43.97
CA VAL A 386 25.78 28.67 42.66
C VAL A 386 26.90 29.70 42.89
N THR A 387 28.14 29.33 42.58
CA THR A 387 29.32 30.21 42.76
C THR A 387 30.10 30.27 41.43
N ALA A 388 30.26 31.50 40.89
CA ALA A 388 31.08 31.75 39.71
C ALA A 388 31.93 33.01 39.90
N THR A 389 33.08 33.07 39.26
CA THR A 389 34.01 34.24 39.33
C THR A 389 33.71 35.30 38.28
N THR A 390 32.93 34.97 37.24
CA THR A 390 32.46 35.90 36.19
C THR A 390 30.94 35.75 36.01
N PRO A 391 30.28 36.51 35.11
CA PRO A 391 28.82 36.52 35.01
C PRO A 391 28.16 35.14 34.91
N VAL A 392 27.08 34.94 35.68
CA VAL A 392 26.18 33.81 35.57
C VAL A 392 24.93 34.29 34.84
N THR A 393 24.64 33.72 33.72
CA THR A 393 23.52 34.14 32.84
C THR A 393 22.56 32.97 32.59
N GLY A 394 21.28 33.17 32.91
CA GLY A 394 20.19 32.26 32.56
C GLY A 394 19.07 33.06 31.91
N ALA A 395 18.51 32.56 30.84
CA ALA A 395 17.45 33.24 30.10
C ALA A 395 16.11 33.29 30.87
N ALA A 396 15.73 32.23 31.57
CA ALA A 396 14.47 32.13 32.30
C ALA A 396 14.63 32.33 33.81
N ALA A 397 15.47 31.54 34.49
CA ALA A 397 15.66 31.65 35.96
C ALA A 397 17.06 31.25 36.41
N LEU A 398 17.48 31.83 37.52
CA LEU A 398 18.67 31.44 38.29
C LEU A 398 18.23 31.06 39.68
N THR A 399 18.39 29.78 40.04
CA THR A 399 17.91 29.26 41.32
C THR A 399 19.01 28.54 42.09
N GLY A 400 19.25 28.99 43.30
CA GLY A 400 20.07 28.29 44.30
C GLY A 400 19.30 28.27 45.61
N THR A 401 19.10 27.09 46.19
CA THR A 401 18.27 26.95 47.40
C THR A 401 18.90 27.62 48.63
N SER A 402 20.22 27.67 48.72
CA SER A 402 20.94 28.28 49.84
C SER A 402 21.55 29.64 49.49
N ALA A 403 22.35 29.78 48.45
CA ALA A 403 22.95 31.03 48.05
C ALA A 403 23.38 31.03 46.56
N ILE A 404 23.30 32.22 45.92
CA ILE A 404 23.94 32.52 44.64
C ILE A 404 25.04 33.54 44.93
N THR A 405 26.31 33.13 44.74
CA THR A 405 27.46 33.98 44.96
C THR A 405 28.21 34.21 43.67
N ASN A 406 28.30 35.46 43.24
CA ASN A 406 29.04 35.86 42.06
C ASN A 406 29.89 37.12 42.35
N THR A 407 31.14 37.15 41.89
CA THR A 407 32.06 38.28 42.09
C THR A 407 31.89 39.36 41.04
N ALA A 408 31.21 39.12 39.94
CA ALA A 408 31.02 40.10 38.87
C ALA A 408 29.53 40.54 38.75
N GLU A 409 28.69 39.78 38.09
CA GLU A 409 27.30 40.17 37.83
C GLU A 409 26.42 38.92 37.66
N VAL A 410 25.18 38.96 38.19
CA VAL A 410 24.17 37.94 38.00
C VAL A 410 23.03 38.58 37.20
N THR A 411 22.81 38.07 35.98
CA THR A 411 21.78 38.59 35.10
C THR A 411 20.80 37.45 34.74
N ALA A 412 19.55 37.58 35.15
CA ALA A 412 18.45 36.82 34.63
C ALA A 412 17.68 37.73 33.64
N THR A 413 17.59 37.31 32.40
CA THR A 413 16.83 38.02 31.38
C THR A 413 15.47 37.37 31.27
N ALA A 414 14.43 38.02 31.78
CA ALA A 414 13.05 37.56 31.52
C ALA A 414 12.82 37.58 30.00
N SER A 415 12.32 36.51 29.48
CA SER A 415 12.01 36.38 28.06
C SER A 415 11.04 37.47 27.61
N PRO A 416 11.32 38.26 26.57
CA PRO A 416 10.32 39.14 26.00
C PRO A 416 9.20 38.27 25.43
N THR A 417 7.96 38.68 25.64
CA THR A 417 6.81 38.10 24.93
C THR A 417 7.00 38.39 23.43
N SER A 418 7.62 37.46 22.74
CA SER A 418 7.83 37.55 21.30
C SER A 418 6.56 37.13 20.60
N THR A 419 5.93 38.09 19.95
CA THR A 419 5.04 37.80 18.80
C THR A 419 5.93 37.37 17.62
N VAL A 420 6.53 36.19 17.74
CA VAL A 420 7.23 35.54 16.63
C VAL A 420 6.20 34.69 15.91
N THR A 421 6.07 34.92 14.60
CA THR A 421 5.39 33.97 13.74
C THR A 421 6.02 32.59 13.98
N PRO A 422 5.27 31.57 14.41
CA PRO A 422 5.87 30.29 14.75
C PRO A 422 6.61 29.70 13.54
N ASP A 423 7.84 29.31 13.74
CA ASP A 423 8.56 28.50 12.75
C ASP A 423 7.84 27.15 12.62
N PRO A 424 7.28 26.82 11.45
CA PRO A 424 6.56 25.56 11.28
C PRO A 424 7.45 24.31 11.43
N THR A 425 8.76 24.49 11.56
CA THR A 425 9.72 23.37 11.73
C THR A 425 10.30 23.29 13.15
N ALA A 426 10.01 24.25 14.02
CA ALA A 426 10.55 24.26 15.38
C ALA A 426 10.04 23.07 16.21
N PRO A 427 10.90 22.49 17.08
CA PRO A 427 10.46 21.53 18.09
C PRO A 427 9.34 22.12 18.96
N ARG A 428 8.37 21.27 19.31
CA ARG A 428 7.21 21.66 20.12
C ARG A 428 6.81 20.53 21.04
N THR A 429 6.93 20.74 22.33
CA THR A 429 6.50 19.77 23.35
C THR A 429 4.99 19.62 23.40
N ASP A 430 4.50 18.57 24.07
CA ASP A 430 3.07 18.35 24.28
C ASP A 430 2.39 19.55 24.97
N ALA A 431 3.06 20.12 25.98
CA ALA A 431 2.53 21.28 26.72
C ALA A 431 2.44 22.55 25.86
N GLU A 432 3.45 22.80 25.02
CA GLU A 432 3.48 23.94 24.11
C GLU A 432 2.45 23.79 22.99
N ALA A 433 2.29 22.56 22.43
CA ALA A 433 1.26 22.27 21.45
C ALA A 433 -0.15 22.50 22.01
N LEU A 434 -0.40 22.06 23.24
CA LEU A 434 -1.67 22.31 23.93
C LEU A 434 -1.90 23.80 24.18
N ALA A 435 -0.88 24.50 24.69
CA ALA A 435 -0.97 25.95 24.97
C ALA A 435 -1.29 26.75 23.71
N LEU A 436 -0.60 26.45 22.60
CA LEU A 436 -0.87 27.09 21.31
C LEU A 436 -2.28 26.75 20.78
N ALA A 437 -2.72 25.49 20.89
CA ALA A 437 -4.07 25.12 20.49
C ALA A 437 -5.13 25.86 21.31
N GLN A 438 -4.94 26.05 22.62
CA GLN A 438 -5.82 26.83 23.49
C GLN A 438 -5.83 28.32 23.11
N GLU A 439 -4.66 28.90 22.83
CA GLU A 439 -4.54 30.28 22.33
C GLU A 439 -5.31 30.50 21.04
N LEU A 440 -5.08 29.62 20.04
CA LEU A 440 -5.78 29.70 18.75
C LEU A 440 -7.28 29.55 18.91
N ARG A 441 -7.73 28.64 19.78
CA ARG A 441 -9.15 28.50 20.10
C ARG A 441 -9.72 29.79 20.67
N GLN A 442 -9.01 30.46 21.57
CA GLN A 442 -9.47 31.73 22.14
C GLN A 442 -9.62 32.81 21.05
N ARG A 443 -8.65 32.91 20.14
CA ARG A 443 -8.69 33.84 18.99
C ARG A 443 -9.88 33.56 18.06
N LEU A 444 -10.17 32.26 17.81
CA LEU A 444 -11.35 31.84 17.06
C LEU A 444 -12.67 32.25 17.74
N LEU A 445 -12.75 32.08 19.07
CA LEU A 445 -13.92 32.50 19.86
C LEU A 445 -14.07 34.03 19.89
N GLU A 446 -13.00 34.81 19.76
CA GLU A 446 -12.99 36.26 19.62
C GLU A 446 -13.38 36.74 18.22
N GLY A 447 -13.54 35.79 17.26
CA GLY A 447 -14.04 36.06 15.92
C GLY A 447 -12.97 36.16 14.85
N GLU A 448 -11.74 35.72 15.13
CA GLU A 448 -10.72 35.62 14.08
C GLU A 448 -11.06 34.52 13.08
N ASP A 449 -10.67 34.74 11.80
CA ASP A 449 -11.02 33.83 10.72
C ASP A 449 -10.31 32.49 10.81
N PHE A 450 -11.08 31.40 10.84
CA PHE A 450 -10.55 30.03 10.98
C PHE A 450 -9.61 29.66 9.84
N SER A 451 -9.95 30.02 8.60
CA SER A 451 -9.15 29.66 7.42
C SER A 451 -7.80 30.38 7.43
N THR A 452 -7.79 31.63 7.91
CA THR A 452 -6.53 32.40 8.09
C THR A 452 -5.65 31.76 9.13
N LEU A 453 -6.20 31.38 10.29
CA LEU A 453 -5.41 30.70 11.33
C LEU A 453 -4.95 29.31 10.90
N ALA A 454 -5.78 28.56 10.20
CA ALA A 454 -5.38 27.26 9.64
C ALA A 454 -4.21 27.39 8.67
N ALA A 455 -4.29 28.35 7.73
CA ALA A 455 -3.21 28.59 6.77
C ALA A 455 -1.89 29.04 7.42
N GLN A 456 -1.98 29.71 8.59
CA GLN A 456 -0.80 30.26 9.29
C GLN A 456 -0.19 29.27 10.29
N TYR A 457 -1.01 28.48 10.97
CA TYR A 457 -0.58 27.69 12.14
C TYR A 457 -0.78 26.18 11.98
N SER A 458 -1.60 25.71 11.03
CA SER A 458 -1.85 24.28 10.91
C SER A 458 -0.62 23.55 10.40
N ASP A 459 -0.24 22.51 11.12
CA ASP A 459 0.81 21.57 10.75
C ASP A 459 0.32 20.47 9.80
N ASP A 460 -0.95 20.50 9.38
CA ASP A 460 -1.48 19.57 8.38
C ASP A 460 -1.11 20.04 6.95
N PRO A 461 -0.21 19.32 6.25
CA PRO A 461 0.19 19.70 4.90
C PRO A 461 -0.94 19.50 3.86
N GLY A 462 -1.96 18.73 4.19
CA GLY A 462 -3.06 18.41 3.27
C GLY A 462 -4.12 19.49 3.22
N SER A 463 -4.53 19.99 4.37
CA SER A 463 -5.65 20.94 4.47
C SER A 463 -5.24 22.33 4.96
N GLY A 464 -4.12 22.49 5.68
CA GLY A 464 -3.72 23.75 6.29
C GLY A 464 -3.73 24.94 5.32
N ALA A 465 -3.07 24.81 4.17
CA ALA A 465 -3.03 25.84 3.13
C ALA A 465 -4.40 26.17 2.51
N ASN A 466 -5.38 25.25 2.64
CA ASN A 466 -6.74 25.37 2.15
C ASN A 466 -7.72 25.79 3.27
N GLY A 467 -7.23 26.46 4.32
CA GLY A 467 -8.04 26.92 5.44
C GLY A 467 -8.50 25.80 6.39
N GLY A 468 -7.82 24.66 6.36
CA GLY A 468 -8.11 23.50 7.19
C GLY A 468 -9.25 22.62 6.69
N ASP A 469 -9.81 22.88 5.49
CA ASP A 469 -10.95 22.16 4.95
C ASP A 469 -10.62 20.70 4.64
N LEU A 470 -11.36 19.78 5.26
CA LEU A 470 -11.24 18.33 5.08
C LEU A 470 -12.27 17.76 4.10
N GLY A 471 -13.22 18.61 3.66
CA GLY A 471 -14.38 18.17 2.88
C GLY A 471 -15.31 17.27 3.70
N TRP A 472 -16.14 16.52 2.97
CA TRP A 472 -17.06 15.56 3.57
C TRP A 472 -16.38 14.22 3.88
N PHE A 473 -16.64 13.70 5.09
CA PHE A 473 -16.19 12.37 5.46
C PHE A 473 -17.20 11.66 6.35
N GLY A 474 -17.27 10.34 6.19
CA GLY A 474 -18.05 9.42 7.01
C GLY A 474 -17.23 8.81 8.14
N LYS A 475 -17.88 7.97 8.96
CA LYS A 475 -17.24 7.24 10.05
C LYS A 475 -16.20 6.24 9.51
N GLY A 476 -15.13 6.02 10.29
CA GLY A 476 -14.02 5.14 9.94
C GLY A 476 -12.96 5.76 9.02
N ARG A 477 -13.09 7.08 8.69
CA ARG A 477 -12.14 7.79 7.83
C ARG A 477 -11.08 8.56 8.58
N MET A 478 -11.38 8.95 9.82
CA MET A 478 -10.49 9.72 10.68
C MET A 478 -10.04 8.87 11.88
N VAL A 479 -9.02 9.33 12.61
CA VAL A 479 -8.62 8.69 13.87
C VAL A 479 -9.75 8.81 14.89
N ALA A 480 -9.89 7.82 15.77
CA ALA A 480 -11.07 7.64 16.62
C ALA A 480 -11.41 8.85 17.50
N GLU A 481 -10.40 9.52 18.04
CA GLU A 481 -10.58 10.69 18.90
C GLU A 481 -11.13 11.89 18.11
N PHE A 482 -10.56 12.12 16.92
CA PHE A 482 -11.02 13.16 15.99
C PHE A 482 -12.46 12.89 15.53
N GLU A 483 -12.72 11.66 15.10
CA GLU A 483 -14.04 11.24 14.61
C GLU A 483 -15.11 11.41 15.69
N THR A 484 -14.84 10.92 16.90
CA THR A 484 -15.76 11.06 18.03
C THR A 484 -16.13 12.53 18.29
N ALA A 485 -15.13 13.41 18.25
CA ALA A 485 -15.36 14.85 18.41
C ALA A 485 -16.18 15.41 17.25
N ALA A 486 -15.77 15.20 15.99
CA ALA A 486 -16.43 15.75 14.83
C ALA A 486 -17.90 15.35 14.72
N PHE A 487 -18.23 14.07 14.98
CA PHE A 487 -19.62 13.60 14.92
C PHE A 487 -20.49 14.02 16.13
N SER A 488 -19.88 14.51 17.23
CA SER A 488 -20.60 14.98 18.41
C SER A 488 -20.75 16.51 18.47
N LEU A 489 -19.89 17.28 17.77
CA LEU A 489 -19.90 18.73 17.80
C LEU A 489 -21.18 19.33 17.19
N PRO A 490 -21.71 20.42 17.75
CA PRO A 490 -22.70 21.25 17.05
C PRO A 490 -22.10 21.89 15.80
N LEU A 491 -22.96 22.31 14.87
CA LEU A 491 -22.54 23.01 13.68
C LEU A 491 -21.99 24.41 14.01
N ASN A 492 -20.90 24.79 13.34
CA ASN A 492 -20.23 26.08 13.45
C ASN A 492 -19.74 26.41 14.88
N GLU A 493 -19.41 25.39 15.64
CA GLU A 493 -18.76 25.53 16.94
C GLU A 493 -17.34 24.93 16.90
N VAL A 494 -16.37 25.68 17.45
CA VAL A 494 -14.97 25.23 17.54
C VAL A 494 -14.79 24.35 18.77
N SER A 495 -14.24 23.16 18.58
CA SER A 495 -13.98 22.20 19.65
C SER A 495 -12.99 22.71 20.70
N GLU A 496 -12.99 22.08 21.88
CA GLU A 496 -11.78 22.04 22.72
C GLU A 496 -10.64 21.38 21.97
N PRO A 497 -9.36 21.62 22.33
CA PRO A 497 -8.24 20.91 21.73
C PRO A 497 -8.37 19.38 21.91
N ILE A 498 -8.50 18.67 20.79
CA ILE A 498 -8.64 17.19 20.76
C ILE A 498 -7.27 16.57 20.51
N LYS A 499 -6.77 15.81 21.48
CA LYS A 499 -5.47 15.13 21.37
C LYS A 499 -5.61 13.86 20.52
N THR A 500 -4.74 13.68 19.55
CA THR A 500 -4.56 12.46 18.77
C THR A 500 -3.07 12.09 18.74
N GLN A 501 -2.73 11.02 18.03
CA GLN A 501 -1.32 10.65 17.79
C GLN A 501 -0.53 11.68 16.96
N TYR A 502 -1.20 12.59 16.25
CA TYR A 502 -0.57 13.64 15.43
C TYR A 502 -0.34 14.94 16.19
N GLY A 503 -1.03 15.15 17.31
CA GLY A 503 -0.99 16.37 18.08
C GLY A 503 -2.38 16.80 18.54
N TYR A 504 -2.58 18.12 18.69
CA TYR A 504 -3.85 18.71 19.09
C TYR A 504 -4.59 19.27 17.89
N HIS A 505 -5.88 18.95 17.79
CA HIS A 505 -6.77 19.42 16.73
C HIS A 505 -7.80 20.39 17.30
N LEU A 506 -8.01 21.51 16.63
CA LEU A 506 -9.21 22.33 16.75
C LEU A 506 -10.11 21.98 15.56
N ILE A 507 -11.33 21.58 15.84
CA ILE A 507 -12.28 21.06 14.83
C ILE A 507 -13.51 21.95 14.81
N GLU A 508 -14.00 22.27 13.62
CA GLU A 508 -15.27 22.94 13.41
C GLU A 508 -16.06 22.18 12.34
N VAL A 509 -17.29 21.79 12.67
CA VAL A 509 -18.20 21.12 11.75
C VAL A 509 -19.06 22.15 11.06
N LEU A 510 -18.95 22.23 9.74
CA LEU A 510 -19.66 23.21 8.91
C LEU A 510 -21.05 22.71 8.52
N GLU A 511 -21.13 21.45 8.13
CA GLU A 511 -22.36 20.81 7.68
C GLU A 511 -22.44 19.36 8.15
N ARG A 512 -23.67 18.83 8.25
CA ARG A 512 -23.92 17.41 8.59
C ARG A 512 -25.09 16.92 7.73
N ASP A 513 -24.88 15.76 7.13
CA ASP A 513 -25.90 15.07 6.33
C ASP A 513 -25.99 13.61 6.82
N THR A 514 -27.17 13.19 7.22
CA THR A 514 -27.40 11.84 7.78
C THR A 514 -27.64 10.77 6.72
N GLU A 515 -27.87 11.18 5.46
CA GLU A 515 -28.21 10.29 4.35
C GLU A 515 -27.39 10.61 3.09
N ARG A 516 -26.16 11.06 3.27
CA ARG A 516 -25.28 11.39 2.15
C ARG A 516 -24.84 10.13 1.40
N PRO A 517 -24.90 10.10 0.05
CA PRO A 517 -24.41 8.97 -0.72
C PRO A 517 -22.93 8.69 -0.42
N LYS A 518 -22.61 7.42 -0.19
CA LYS A 518 -21.22 6.98 -0.08
C LYS A 518 -20.49 7.14 -1.41
N PRO A 519 -19.18 7.44 -1.40
CA PRO A 519 -18.38 7.34 -2.60
C PRO A 519 -18.50 5.93 -3.21
N GLU A 520 -18.64 5.83 -4.52
CA GLU A 520 -18.85 4.56 -5.22
C GLU A 520 -17.75 3.52 -4.90
N ALA A 521 -16.49 3.97 -4.81
CA ALA A 521 -15.37 3.10 -4.45
C ALA A 521 -15.51 2.50 -3.03
N GLN A 522 -16.03 3.27 -2.07
CA GLN A 522 -16.28 2.79 -0.71
C GLN A 522 -17.44 1.79 -0.71
N LEU A 523 -18.54 2.14 -1.37
CA LEU A 523 -19.73 1.30 -1.48
C LEU A 523 -19.37 -0.07 -2.10
N GLU A 524 -18.57 -0.07 -3.16
CA GLU A 524 -18.12 -1.28 -3.80
C GLU A 524 -17.20 -2.11 -2.89
N GLN A 525 -16.30 -1.48 -2.16
CA GLN A 525 -15.44 -2.16 -1.18
C GLN A 525 -16.25 -2.82 -0.07
N GLU A 526 -17.27 -2.13 0.47
CA GLU A 526 -18.16 -2.68 1.49
C GLU A 526 -18.99 -3.85 0.94
N ARG A 527 -19.51 -3.72 -0.29
CA ARG A 527 -20.22 -4.81 -0.99
C ARG A 527 -19.32 -6.02 -1.19
N GLN A 528 -18.08 -5.82 -1.63
CA GLN A 528 -17.13 -6.91 -1.80
C GLN A 528 -16.82 -7.61 -0.47
N ALA A 529 -16.60 -6.87 0.60
CA ALA A 529 -16.35 -7.45 1.93
C ALA A 529 -17.56 -8.25 2.45
N ALA A 530 -18.77 -7.70 2.33
CA ALA A 530 -20.01 -8.37 2.70
C ALA A 530 -20.23 -9.64 1.87
N PHE A 531 -20.00 -9.56 0.54
CA PHE A 531 -20.12 -10.69 -0.36
C PHE A 531 -19.13 -11.81 -0.03
N GLN A 532 -17.87 -11.48 0.27
CA GLN A 532 -16.88 -12.49 0.66
C GLN A 532 -17.26 -13.19 1.97
N THR A 533 -17.78 -12.45 2.93
CA THR A 533 -18.30 -13.02 4.18
C THR A 533 -19.44 -13.98 3.90
N TRP A 534 -20.43 -13.55 3.15
CA TRP A 534 -21.55 -14.36 2.73
C TRP A 534 -21.13 -15.62 1.94
N LEU A 535 -20.20 -15.47 1.00
CA LEU A 535 -19.69 -16.60 0.18
C LEU A 535 -18.99 -17.66 1.08
N ASN A 536 -18.22 -17.23 2.07
CA ASN A 536 -17.57 -18.13 3.01
C ASN A 536 -18.60 -18.89 3.88
N GLU A 537 -19.70 -18.25 4.27
CA GLU A 537 -20.82 -18.90 4.96
C GLU A 537 -21.46 -19.96 4.05
N GLN A 538 -21.72 -19.65 2.77
CA GLN A 538 -22.28 -20.62 1.83
C GLN A 538 -21.33 -21.80 1.59
N LYS A 539 -20.02 -21.56 1.51
CA LYS A 539 -19.00 -22.63 1.40
C LYS A 539 -18.99 -23.53 2.63
N THR A 540 -19.17 -22.97 3.81
CA THR A 540 -19.24 -23.74 5.06
C THR A 540 -20.51 -24.58 5.13
N ALA A 541 -21.63 -24.09 4.61
CA ALA A 541 -22.91 -24.80 4.55
C ALA A 541 -22.98 -25.86 3.44
N THR A 542 -22.10 -25.79 2.45
CA THR A 542 -22.06 -26.71 1.30
C THR A 542 -21.04 -27.81 1.54
N TYR A 543 -21.39 -29.06 1.22
CA TYR A 543 -20.41 -30.16 1.24
C TYR A 543 -19.37 -29.95 0.15
N ILE A 544 -18.10 -29.76 0.56
CA ILE A 544 -16.97 -29.57 -0.34
C ILE A 544 -15.93 -30.63 -0.03
N GLU A 545 -15.67 -31.50 -1.01
CA GLU A 545 -14.59 -32.48 -0.96
C GLU A 545 -13.40 -31.95 -1.76
N ARG A 546 -12.22 -31.93 -1.14
CA ARG A 546 -10.96 -31.46 -1.75
C ARG A 546 -9.95 -32.60 -1.80
N PRO A 547 -9.00 -32.59 -2.75
CA PRO A 547 -7.95 -33.60 -2.81
C PRO A 547 -7.00 -33.47 -1.63
N ASN A 548 -6.59 -34.60 -1.07
CA ASN A 548 -5.58 -34.63 -0.01
C ASN A 548 -4.15 -34.35 -0.53
N ASP A 549 -3.90 -34.54 -1.83
CA ASP A 549 -2.59 -34.38 -2.48
C ASP A 549 -2.73 -33.64 -3.81
N LEU A 550 -3.01 -32.34 -3.74
CA LEU A 550 -3.12 -31.47 -4.92
C LEU A 550 -1.81 -31.42 -5.75
N PRO A 551 -0.59 -31.41 -5.14
CA PRO A 551 0.64 -31.38 -5.93
C PRO A 551 0.77 -32.51 -6.94
N SER A 552 0.25 -33.71 -6.64
CA SER A 552 0.26 -34.85 -7.58
C SER A 552 -0.74 -34.72 -8.72
N LEU A 553 -1.69 -33.79 -8.61
CA LEU A 553 -2.77 -33.55 -9.55
C LEU A 553 -2.53 -32.32 -10.44
N LEU A 554 -1.37 -31.66 -10.30
CA LEU A 554 -1.00 -30.52 -11.13
C LEU A 554 -0.81 -30.92 -12.61
N PRO A 555 -1.02 -29.98 -13.56
CA PRO A 555 -0.82 -30.27 -14.97
C PRO A 555 0.63 -30.69 -15.24
N PRO A 556 0.88 -31.67 -16.08
CA PRO A 556 2.24 -32.02 -16.51
C PRO A 556 2.84 -30.90 -17.36
N GLY A 557 4.16 -30.64 -17.20
CA GLY A 557 4.91 -29.68 -18.03
C GLY A 557 4.72 -28.21 -17.65
N LEU A 558 4.46 -27.91 -16.37
CA LEU A 558 4.46 -26.55 -15.82
C LEU A 558 5.83 -26.17 -15.20
N ASP A 559 6.84 -26.99 -15.33
CA ASP A 559 8.18 -26.77 -14.76
C ASP A 559 8.93 -25.63 -15.45
#